data_19bc8df88601021de492a5ac0b5b630e
#
_entry.id   19bc8df88601021de492a5ac0b5b630e
#
_cell.length_a   1.000
_cell.length_b   1.000
_cell.length_c   1.000
_cell.angle_alpha   90.00
_cell.angle_beta   90.00
_cell.angle_gamma   90.00
#
_symmetry.space_group_name_H-M   'P 1'
#
loop_
_entity.id
_entity.type
_entity.pdbx_description
1 polymer ?
#
loop_
_entity_poly.entity_id
_entity_poly.type
_entity_poly.pdbx_seq_one_letter_code
_entity_poly.pdbx_strand_id
1 'polypeptide(L)'
;MTRDAAERFGRDYAPAFLQYLSEGGERGRRAAYEFGRRAISERLSILDLARIHHGVLLEVLRTHRTPRELEDIAQAASEFLVEALAVFEMTQRGFTELLATDRPRGTPTEGGSPTEGGSPDVMPDR
;
A
#
# COMPACT_ATOMS: atom_id res chain seq x y z
N MET A 1 -1.48 3.97 18.85
CA MET A 1 -2.59 3.18 18.32
C MET A 1 -3.11 2.23 19.38
N THR A 2 -4.38 2.13 19.54
CA THR A 2 -4.95 1.31 20.61
C THR A 2 -5.48 0.00 20.07
N ARG A 3 -5.61 -0.96 20.97
CA ARG A 3 -6.20 -2.23 20.61
C ARG A 3 -7.63 -2.05 20.11
N ASP A 4 -8.35 -1.11 20.71
CA ASP A 4 -9.73 -0.86 20.31
C ASP A 4 -9.85 -0.42 18.86
N ALA A 5 -8.91 0.41 18.40
CA ALA A 5 -8.92 0.88 17.03
C ALA A 5 -8.69 -0.28 16.08
N ALA A 6 -7.76 -1.17 16.43
CA ALA A 6 -7.48 -2.33 15.59
C ALA A 6 -8.67 -3.28 15.55
N GLU A 7 -9.34 -3.45 16.68
CA GLU A 7 -10.50 -4.32 16.72
C GLU A 7 -11.67 -3.77 15.89
N ARG A 8 -11.89 -2.47 16.00
CA ARG A 8 -12.94 -1.84 15.18
C ARG A 8 -12.61 -1.96 13.70
N PHE A 9 -11.36 -1.72 13.36
CA PHE A 9 -10.92 -1.84 11.98
C PHE A 9 -11.19 -3.25 11.45
N GLY A 10 -10.84 -4.27 12.25
CA GLY A 10 -11.06 -5.65 11.84
C GLY A 10 -12.53 -5.99 11.66
N ARG A 11 -13.37 -5.47 12.55
CA ARG A 11 -14.81 -5.72 12.44
C ARG A 11 -15.39 -5.13 11.16
N ASP A 12 -14.86 -3.98 10.73
CA ASP A 12 -15.33 -3.35 9.50
C ASP A 12 -14.70 -3.97 8.27
N TYR A 13 -13.47 -4.42 8.42
CA TYR A 13 -12.71 -5.01 7.32
C TYR A 13 -13.32 -6.33 6.84
N ALA A 14 -13.77 -7.15 7.78
CA ALA A 14 -14.26 -8.48 7.44
C ALA A 14 -15.45 -8.46 6.49
N PRO A 15 -16.51 -7.67 6.73
CA PRO A 15 -17.63 -7.66 5.77
C PRO A 15 -17.24 -7.15 4.40
N ALA A 16 -16.36 -6.15 4.34
CA ALA A 16 -15.92 -5.61 3.05
C ALA A 16 -15.14 -6.65 2.28
N PHE A 17 -14.28 -7.38 2.99
CA PHE A 17 -13.50 -8.45 2.37
C PHE A 17 -14.42 -9.55 1.84
N LEU A 18 -15.41 -9.96 2.65
CA LEU A 18 -16.36 -10.98 2.22
C LEU A 18 -17.14 -10.54 1.00
N GLN A 19 -17.52 -9.28 0.96
CA GLN A 19 -18.23 -8.77 -0.19
C GLN A 19 -17.35 -8.80 -1.44
N TYR A 20 -16.07 -8.49 -1.28
CA TYR A 20 -15.16 -8.58 -2.41
C TYR A 20 -15.01 -10.01 -2.90
N LEU A 21 -14.98 -10.96 -1.98
CA LEU A 21 -14.89 -12.37 -2.37
C LEU A 21 -16.07 -12.79 -3.23
N SER A 22 -17.25 -12.28 -2.93
CA SER A 22 -18.43 -12.72 -3.67
C SER A 22 -18.66 -11.89 -4.93
N GLU A 23 -18.31 -10.61 -4.93
CA GLU A 23 -18.64 -9.74 -6.05
C GLU A 23 -17.44 -9.28 -6.86
N GLY A 24 -16.29 -9.16 -6.22
CA GLY A 24 -15.11 -8.62 -6.89
C GLY A 24 -15.34 -7.19 -7.37
N GLY A 25 -14.61 -6.85 -8.41
CA GLY A 25 -14.87 -5.63 -9.15
C GLY A 25 -14.28 -4.37 -8.56
N GLU A 26 -14.58 -3.29 -9.25
CA GLU A 26 -13.98 -1.99 -8.94
C GLU A 26 -14.42 -1.46 -7.58
N ARG A 27 -15.68 -1.69 -7.24
CA ARG A 27 -16.19 -1.21 -5.95
C ARG A 27 -15.44 -1.88 -4.80
N GLY A 28 -15.17 -3.16 -4.92
CA GLY A 28 -14.43 -3.87 -3.88
C GLY A 28 -13.00 -3.39 -3.78
N ARG A 29 -12.36 -3.15 -4.92
CA ARG A 29 -11.00 -2.63 -4.90
C ARG A 29 -10.96 -1.24 -4.28
N ARG A 30 -11.96 -0.42 -4.57
CA ARG A 30 -12.04 0.90 -3.96
C ARG A 30 -12.21 0.80 -2.45
N ALA A 31 -13.02 -0.14 -1.99
CA ALA A 31 -13.18 -0.33 -0.56
C ALA A 31 -11.85 -0.73 0.08
N ALA A 32 -11.08 -1.60 -0.57
CA ALA A 32 -9.78 -1.99 -0.05
C ALA A 32 -8.85 -0.79 0.04
N TYR A 33 -8.85 0.05 -0.98
CA TYR A 33 -8.03 1.25 -1.00
C TYR A 33 -8.42 2.17 0.17
N GLU A 34 -9.72 2.34 0.40
CA GLU A 34 -10.18 3.19 1.51
C GLU A 34 -9.79 2.62 2.86
N PHE A 35 -9.75 1.29 2.99
CA PHE A 35 -9.27 0.70 4.22
C PHE A 35 -7.78 0.98 4.42
N GLY A 36 -7.01 0.99 3.35
CA GLY A 36 -5.61 1.39 3.46
C GLY A 36 -5.48 2.83 3.94
N ARG A 37 -6.27 3.72 3.39
CA ARG A 37 -6.25 5.12 3.82
C ARG A 37 -6.66 5.25 5.28
N ARG A 38 -7.68 4.52 5.66
CA ARG A 38 -8.17 4.54 7.04
C ARG A 38 -7.10 4.01 8.00
N ALA A 39 -6.40 2.95 7.58
CA ALA A 39 -5.35 2.40 8.43
C ALA A 39 -4.30 3.45 8.75
N ILE A 40 -3.90 4.21 7.74
CA ILE A 40 -2.91 5.26 7.95
C ILE A 40 -3.45 6.34 8.87
N SER A 41 -4.69 6.77 8.62
CA SER A 41 -5.28 7.84 9.41
C SER A 41 -5.49 7.42 10.87
N GLU A 42 -5.75 6.15 11.12
CA GLU A 42 -5.92 5.63 12.47
C GLU A 42 -4.61 5.14 13.07
N ARG A 43 -3.51 5.34 12.34
CA ARG A 43 -2.18 5.01 12.80
C ARG A 43 -1.95 3.53 13.03
N LEU A 44 -2.62 2.70 12.25
CA LEU A 44 -2.30 1.29 12.23
C LEU A 44 -1.00 1.09 11.48
N SER A 45 -0.16 0.21 11.97
CA SER A 45 1.06 -0.13 11.26
C SER A 45 0.73 -1.11 10.14
N ILE A 46 1.68 -1.28 9.23
CA ILE A 46 1.53 -2.28 8.19
C ILE A 46 1.36 -3.66 8.81
N LEU A 47 2.06 -3.92 9.90
CA LEU A 47 1.92 -5.20 10.59
C LEU A 47 0.53 -5.40 11.16
N ASP A 48 -0.06 -4.33 11.70
CA ASP A 48 -1.42 -4.42 12.20
C ASP A 48 -2.38 -4.79 11.07
N LEU A 49 -2.23 -4.13 9.93
CA LEU A 49 -3.09 -4.42 8.79
C LEU A 49 -2.89 -5.86 8.32
N ALA A 50 -1.65 -6.31 8.25
CA ALA A 50 -1.36 -7.67 7.82
C ALA A 50 -1.98 -8.70 8.76
N ARG A 51 -1.90 -8.46 10.07
CA ARG A 51 -2.48 -9.39 11.04
C ARG A 51 -3.98 -9.44 10.94
N ILE A 52 -4.60 -8.28 10.76
CA ILE A 52 -6.05 -8.22 10.62
C ILE A 52 -6.48 -8.96 9.36
N HIS A 53 -5.79 -8.70 8.26
CA HIS A 53 -6.08 -9.37 7.00
C HIS A 53 -5.94 -10.88 7.14
N HIS A 54 -4.84 -11.31 7.76
CA HIS A 54 -4.57 -12.72 7.94
C HIS A 54 -5.65 -13.39 8.78
N GLY A 55 -6.06 -12.73 9.86
CA GLY A 55 -7.10 -13.29 10.73
C GLY A 55 -8.42 -13.46 10.01
N VAL A 56 -8.82 -12.45 9.23
CA VAL A 56 -10.06 -12.54 8.47
C VAL A 56 -9.96 -13.64 7.42
N LEU A 57 -8.81 -13.72 6.74
CA LEU A 57 -8.60 -14.76 5.73
C LEU A 57 -8.72 -16.15 6.33
N LEU A 58 -8.10 -16.38 7.48
CA LEU A 58 -8.17 -17.68 8.12
C LEU A 58 -9.61 -18.07 8.46
N GLU A 59 -10.39 -17.11 8.94
CA GLU A 59 -11.80 -17.37 9.23
C GLU A 59 -12.55 -17.83 7.99
N VAL A 60 -12.32 -17.13 6.88
CA VAL A 60 -12.98 -17.48 5.64
C VAL A 60 -12.56 -18.86 5.16
N LEU A 61 -11.25 -19.15 5.23
CA LEU A 61 -10.75 -20.43 4.76
C LEU A 61 -11.30 -21.60 5.56
N ARG A 62 -11.59 -21.40 6.83
CA ARG A 62 -12.12 -22.48 7.67
C ARG A 62 -13.50 -22.93 7.26
N THR A 63 -14.22 -22.10 6.54
CA THR A 63 -15.59 -22.42 6.16
C THR A 63 -15.72 -22.94 4.74
N HIS A 64 -14.59 -23.08 4.03
CA HIS A 64 -14.60 -23.54 2.65
C HIS A 64 -13.81 -24.82 2.52
N ARG A 65 -14.20 -25.68 1.58
CA ARG A 65 -13.66 -27.03 1.53
C ARG A 65 -13.03 -27.45 0.22
N THR A 66 -13.52 -26.94 -0.91
CA THR A 66 -12.99 -27.43 -2.17
C THR A 66 -11.71 -26.67 -2.53
N PRO A 67 -10.77 -27.36 -3.19
CA PRO A 67 -9.54 -26.67 -3.58
C PRO A 67 -9.78 -25.46 -4.46
N ARG A 68 -10.80 -25.52 -5.30
CA ARG A 68 -11.09 -24.37 -6.15
C ARG A 68 -11.55 -23.18 -5.34
N GLU A 69 -12.41 -23.41 -4.35
CA GLU A 69 -12.85 -22.34 -3.47
C GLU A 69 -11.68 -21.70 -2.75
N LEU A 70 -10.79 -22.55 -2.24
CA LEU A 70 -9.63 -22.05 -1.49
C LEU A 70 -8.71 -21.24 -2.39
N GLU A 71 -8.55 -21.67 -3.62
CA GLU A 71 -7.70 -20.95 -4.56
C GLU A 71 -8.31 -19.59 -4.91
N ASP A 72 -9.61 -19.57 -5.17
CA ASP A 72 -10.29 -18.31 -5.49
C ASP A 72 -10.20 -17.33 -4.34
N ILE A 73 -10.37 -17.83 -3.12
CA ILE A 73 -10.28 -16.99 -1.93
C ILE A 73 -8.88 -16.42 -1.78
N ALA A 74 -7.87 -17.26 -1.97
CA ALA A 74 -6.49 -16.82 -1.84
C ALA A 74 -6.17 -15.73 -2.84
N GLN A 75 -6.64 -15.87 -4.07
CA GLN A 75 -6.37 -14.88 -5.08
C GLN A 75 -7.08 -13.57 -4.77
N ALA A 76 -8.35 -13.63 -4.40
CA ALA A 76 -9.10 -12.44 -4.07
C ALA A 76 -8.52 -11.75 -2.84
N ALA A 77 -8.08 -12.53 -1.85
CA ALA A 77 -7.47 -11.98 -0.65
C ALA A 77 -6.20 -11.22 -0.99
N SER A 78 -5.40 -11.78 -1.88
CA SER A 78 -4.17 -11.14 -2.31
C SER A 78 -4.45 -9.81 -3.00
N GLU A 79 -5.44 -9.80 -3.89
CA GLU A 79 -5.81 -8.58 -4.61
C GLU A 79 -6.30 -7.50 -3.66
N PHE A 80 -7.14 -7.89 -2.71
CA PHE A 80 -7.68 -6.93 -1.75
C PHE A 80 -6.56 -6.32 -0.90
N LEU A 81 -5.65 -7.17 -0.43
CA LEU A 81 -4.54 -6.69 0.38
C LEU A 81 -3.62 -5.76 -0.41
N VAL A 82 -3.34 -6.10 -1.67
CA VAL A 82 -2.48 -5.25 -2.49
C VAL A 82 -3.07 -3.86 -2.64
N GLU A 83 -4.38 -3.77 -2.83
CA GLU A 83 -5.01 -2.45 -2.95
C GLU A 83 -4.88 -1.66 -1.64
N ALA A 84 -5.09 -2.31 -0.52
CA ALA A 84 -4.96 -1.64 0.77
C ALA A 84 -3.51 -1.21 1.01
N LEU A 85 -2.56 -2.07 0.68
CA LEU A 85 -1.15 -1.76 0.88
C LEU A 85 -0.63 -0.68 -0.06
N ALA A 86 -1.30 -0.51 -1.21
CA ALA A 86 -0.89 0.51 -2.17
C ALA A 86 -0.87 1.89 -1.53
N VAL A 87 -1.80 2.14 -0.60
CA VAL A 87 -1.85 3.43 0.09
C VAL A 87 -0.60 3.63 0.93
N PHE A 88 -0.17 2.58 1.62
CA PHE A 88 1.05 2.65 2.42
C PHE A 88 2.26 2.94 1.54
N GLU A 89 2.32 2.30 0.39
CA GLU A 89 3.44 2.51 -0.52
C GLU A 89 3.47 3.94 -1.04
N MET A 90 2.31 4.47 -1.41
CA MET A 90 2.23 5.84 -1.90
C MET A 90 2.60 6.84 -0.82
N THR A 91 2.16 6.59 0.40
CA THR A 91 2.50 7.46 1.53
C THR A 91 3.99 7.43 1.80
N GLN A 92 4.57 6.25 1.79
CA GLN A 92 6.00 6.10 2.03
C GLN A 92 6.82 6.77 0.94
N ARG A 93 6.39 6.61 -0.32
CA ARG A 93 7.07 7.22 -1.44
C ARG A 93 7.02 8.74 -1.34
N GLY A 94 5.84 9.29 -0.99
CA GLY A 94 5.72 10.73 -0.82
C GLY A 94 6.60 11.26 0.29
N PHE A 95 6.69 10.52 1.40
CA PHE A 95 7.53 10.90 2.51
C PHE A 95 9.01 10.89 2.10
N THR A 96 9.40 9.87 1.36
CA THR A 96 10.78 9.77 0.89
C THR A 96 11.12 10.92 -0.03
N GLU A 97 10.21 11.29 -0.93
CA GLU A 97 10.44 12.41 -1.82
C GLU A 97 10.53 13.71 -1.06
N LEU A 98 9.71 13.87 -0.03
CA LEU A 98 9.75 15.06 0.79
C LEU A 98 11.09 15.21 1.50
N LEU A 99 11.59 14.12 2.06
CA LEU A 99 12.89 14.13 2.71
C LEU A 99 14.00 14.46 1.73
N ALA A 100 13.93 13.95 0.51
CA ALA A 100 14.91 14.25 -0.50
C ALA A 100 14.89 15.73 -0.86
N THR A 101 13.70 16.31 -0.92
CA THR A 101 13.55 17.71 -1.23
C THR A 101 14.15 18.59 -0.14
N ASP A 102 14.05 18.18 1.11
CA ASP A 102 14.57 18.95 2.23
C ASP A 102 16.07 18.85 2.40
N ARG A 103 16.73 17.95 1.66
CA ARG A 103 18.15 17.82 1.81
C ARG A 103 18.87 19.06 1.38
N PRO A 104 19.89 19.46 2.08
CA PRO A 104 20.67 20.61 1.63
C PRO A 104 21.24 20.31 0.27
N ARG A 105 21.03 21.22 -0.62
CA ARG A 105 21.47 20.97 -1.90
C ARG A 105 22.85 21.27 -2.06
N GLY A 106 23.30 21.73 -1.21
CA GLY A 106 24.58 22.02 -1.31
C GLY A 106 25.16 21.09 -2.12
N THR A 107 24.80 20.63 -2.28
CA THR A 107 25.10 19.87 -2.83
C THR A 107 24.89 19.85 -4.00
N PRO A 108 25.32 20.16 -4.55
CA PRO A 108 24.92 20.19 -5.61
C PRO A 108 25.09 19.24 -6.28
N THR A 109 24.92 19.34 -6.44
CA THR A 109 24.75 18.85 -6.84
C THR A 109 24.69 18.49 -7.41
N GLU A 110 24.94 18.24 -7.97
CA GLU A 110 24.78 17.96 -8.41
C GLU A 110 25.07 18.05 -9.05
N GLY A 111 25.68 18.05 -9.49
CA GLY A 111 25.82 18.15 -10.03
C GLY A 111 25.95 18.47 -10.67
N GLY A 112 26.07 18.74 -11.21
CA GLY A 112 26.23 19.15 -11.80
C GLY A 112 26.34 19.52 -12.37
N SER A 113 26.57 19.57 -13.08
CA SER A 113 26.77 19.99 -13.66
C SER A 113 26.96 20.30 -14.21
N PRO A 114 27.31 20.46 -14.85
CA PRO A 114 27.57 20.83 -15.51
C PRO A 114 27.77 21.00 -16.16
N THR A 115 27.87 21.14 -16.84
CA THR A 115 28.09 21.17 -17.24
C THR A 115 28.07 21.31 -17.64
N GLU A 116 28.12 21.30 -18.20
CA GLU A 116 28.33 21.22 -18.46
C GLU A 116 28.48 21.37 -18.63
N GLY A 117 28.55 21.68 -19.28
CA GLY A 117 28.98 21.54 -19.51
C GLY A 117 29.10 21.70 -19.72
N GLY A 118 29.25 21.94 -20.27
CA GLY A 118 29.63 21.82 -20.64
C GLY A 118 29.68 21.98 -20.93
N SER A 119 29.85 22.19 -21.44
CA SER A 119 30.09 21.97 -21.81
C SER A 119 30.05 22.05 -22.05
N PRO A 120 30.34 22.35 -22.49
CA PRO A 120 30.44 22.03 -22.92
C PRO A 120 30.39 22.01 -23.18
N ASP A 121 30.60 22.16 -23.85
CA ASP A 121 30.78 21.77 -24.11
C ASP A 121 30.73 21.74 -24.34
N VAL A 122 31.03 22.06 -24.80
CA VAL A 122 31.31 21.73 -25.13
C VAL A 122 31.28 21.68 -25.51
N MET A 123 31.47 21.88 -26.08
CA MET A 123 31.74 21.66 -26.66
C MET A 123 31.91 21.74 -27.09
N PRO A 124 32.12 22.09 -27.55
CA PRO A 124 32.43 21.94 -28.28
C PRO A 124 32.67 21.80 -28.75
N ASP A 125 32.80 21.84 -29.44
CA ASP A 125 33.11 21.48 -29.94
C ASP A 125 33.02 21.20 -30.08
N ARG A 126 33.22 21.48 -30.61
CA ARG A 126 33.37 21.07 -30.90
C ARG A 126 33.27 20.77 -30.84
#